data_345a6d66151483c3ae0e237e167901e3
#
_entry.id   345a6d66151483c3ae0e237e167901e3
#
_cell.length_a   1.000
_cell.length_b   1.000
_cell.length_c   1.000
_cell.angle_alpha   90.00
_cell.angle_beta   90.00
_cell.angle_gamma   90.00
#
_symmetry.space_group_name_H-M   'P 1'
#
loop_
_entity.id
_entity.type
_entity.pdbx_description
1 polymer ?
#
loop_
_entity_poly.entity_id
_entity_poly.type
_entity_poly.pdbx_seq_one_letter_code
_entity_poly.pdbx_strand_id
1 'polypeptide(L)'
;MKIEIKERKLTEGKKALYLEYYESGYRKRENLHLYLLPDDAVGAAKHNRLTYNKAMEIRAERILTPPVLEKENAKSEEQGNGLTWLQWCDDYIKWSVDCGNCKKMIGHKNVVRKRIATYLRRVDKKDILLKDVSKDEICGLFDYMRNKYRNKRQIKTNGGRLSAYSLLLFEETVKAIFNKAMREGLVKFNPVHSLNKLERFHAPDKHREYLTPEELTRFLAVKAECENERTVQLAFGLSSMTALRLGDMQHLRWCDIKMIDGVPTISIIQRKTKRPAIIPLNEMAQSLLPPRTDDNPESLVFHLVKKSDNVSKYVRRLKEKAGIEKDLTYHCSRHTTASLAVSAGADISAVKDILGHGSITSTEVYAKVALEKKIEAVNLFNGVFD
;
A
#
# COMPACT_ATOMS: atom_id res chain seq x y z
N MET A 1 19.58 4.41 28.10
CA MET A 1 18.65 3.32 27.69
C MET A 1 17.27 3.57 28.32
N LYS A 2 16.17 3.52 27.54
CA LYS A 2 14.79 3.62 28.02
C LYS A 2 14.15 2.24 27.96
N ILE A 3 13.50 1.79 29.04
CA ILE A 3 12.86 0.48 29.14
C ILE A 3 11.37 0.68 29.43
N GLU A 4 10.49 0.16 28.55
CA GLU A 4 9.04 0.27 28.70
C GLU A 4 8.39 -1.11 28.73
N ILE A 5 7.35 -1.26 29.56
CA ILE A 5 6.47 -2.43 29.53
C ILE A 5 5.44 -2.19 28.41
N LYS A 6 5.27 -3.16 27.54
CA LYS A 6 4.30 -3.14 26.44
C LYS A 6 3.42 -4.39 26.46
N GLU A 7 2.23 -4.27 25.88
CA GLU A 7 1.26 -5.35 25.78
C GLU A 7 1.12 -5.82 24.33
N ARG A 8 0.98 -7.11 24.15
CA ARG A 8 0.65 -7.73 22.86
C ARG A 8 -0.62 -8.55 23.00
N LYS A 9 -1.65 -8.26 22.24
CA LYS A 9 -2.89 -9.03 22.20
C LYS A 9 -2.63 -10.47 21.72
N LEU A 10 -3.22 -11.43 22.41
CA LEU A 10 -3.26 -12.85 22.09
C LEU A 10 -4.69 -13.26 21.72
N THR A 11 -4.87 -14.54 21.40
CA THR A 11 -6.19 -15.15 21.24
C THR A 11 -6.97 -15.13 22.55
N GLU A 12 -8.30 -15.24 22.50
CA GLU A 12 -9.20 -15.28 23.66
C GLU A 12 -9.13 -14.03 24.57
N GLY A 13 -8.79 -12.86 24.02
CA GLY A 13 -8.76 -11.60 24.75
C GLY A 13 -7.60 -11.45 25.75
N LYS A 14 -6.73 -12.44 25.90
CA LYS A 14 -5.52 -12.38 26.74
C LYS A 14 -4.50 -11.41 26.15
N LYS A 15 -3.60 -10.87 27.00
CA LYS A 15 -2.49 -10.04 26.59
C LYS A 15 -1.18 -10.55 27.19
N ALA A 16 -0.11 -10.62 26.39
CA ALA A 16 1.24 -10.91 26.86
C ALA A 16 1.99 -9.62 27.15
N LEU A 17 2.72 -9.58 28.27
CA LEU A 17 3.61 -8.48 28.63
C LEU A 17 5.04 -8.75 28.12
N TYR A 18 5.70 -7.69 27.64
CA TYR A 18 7.09 -7.72 27.24
C TYR A 18 7.78 -6.39 27.59
N LEU A 19 9.08 -6.43 27.81
CA LEU A 19 9.90 -5.23 27.92
C LEU A 19 10.37 -4.80 26.55
N GLU A 20 10.34 -3.52 26.31
CA GLU A 20 10.87 -2.88 25.10
C GLU A 20 11.98 -1.92 25.48
N TYR A 21 13.18 -2.21 24.97
CA TYR A 21 14.40 -1.44 25.20
C TYR A 21 14.62 -0.48 24.07
N TYR A 22 14.90 0.79 24.39
CA TYR A 22 15.27 1.82 23.42
C TYR A 22 16.62 2.42 23.81
N GLU A 23 17.59 2.34 22.91
CA GLU A 23 18.89 2.98 23.10
C GLU A 23 19.49 3.35 21.74
N SER A 24 19.81 4.63 21.55
CA SER A 24 20.54 5.12 20.36
C SER A 24 19.98 4.62 19.02
N GLY A 25 18.63 4.54 18.89
CA GLY A 25 17.96 4.02 17.70
C GLY A 25 17.75 2.50 17.68
N TYR A 26 18.22 1.80 18.69
CA TYR A 26 18.02 0.35 18.87
C TYR A 26 16.73 0.07 19.62
N ARG A 27 16.01 -0.95 19.17
CA ARG A 27 14.81 -1.46 19.80
C ARG A 27 14.91 -2.97 19.96
N LYS A 28 14.99 -3.46 21.20
CA LYS A 28 14.96 -4.89 21.54
C LYS A 28 13.70 -5.20 22.34
N ARG A 29 13.18 -6.41 22.20
CA ARG A 29 12.04 -6.91 22.98
C ARG A 29 12.45 -8.13 23.77
N GLU A 30 12.11 -8.14 25.06
CA GLU A 30 12.25 -9.28 25.96
C GLU A 30 10.82 -9.74 26.36
N ASN A 31 10.47 -10.99 26.05
CA ASN A 31 9.18 -11.54 26.46
C ASN A 31 9.26 -11.92 27.94
N LEU A 32 8.36 -11.39 28.74
CA LEU A 32 8.32 -11.67 30.17
C LEU A 32 7.63 -12.98 30.54
N HIS A 33 6.97 -13.63 29.56
CA HIS A 33 6.09 -14.79 29.79
C HIS A 33 5.00 -14.53 30.86
N LEU A 34 4.61 -13.27 31.02
CA LEU A 34 3.54 -12.80 31.89
C LEU A 34 2.32 -12.47 31.05
N TYR A 35 1.15 -12.94 31.51
CA TYR A 35 -0.07 -12.83 30.73
C TYR A 35 -1.18 -12.16 31.56
N LEU A 36 -1.85 -11.19 30.96
CA LEU A 36 -3.05 -10.57 31.52
C LEU A 36 -4.28 -11.34 31.03
N LEU A 37 -5.23 -11.53 31.92
CA LEU A 37 -6.53 -12.08 31.59
C LEU A 37 -7.45 -11.02 30.98
N PRO A 38 -8.45 -11.42 30.20
CA PRO A 38 -9.52 -10.53 29.75
C PRO A 38 -10.21 -9.87 30.97
N ASP A 39 -10.63 -8.61 30.80
CA ASP A 39 -11.17 -7.81 31.91
C ASP A 39 -12.51 -8.37 32.47
N ASP A 40 -13.22 -9.16 31.68
CA ASP A 40 -14.46 -9.86 32.01
C ASP A 40 -14.25 -11.22 32.71
N ALA A 41 -13.03 -11.72 32.82
CA ALA A 41 -12.74 -12.99 33.45
C ALA A 41 -12.82 -12.91 34.98
N VAL A 42 -13.31 -13.94 35.61
CA VAL A 42 -13.43 -14.03 37.08
C VAL A 42 -12.04 -13.90 37.72
N GLY A 43 -11.90 -12.93 38.63
CA GLY A 43 -10.62 -12.66 39.32
C GLY A 43 -9.58 -11.91 38.48
N ALA A 44 -9.90 -11.44 37.25
CA ALA A 44 -8.99 -10.77 36.34
C ALA A 44 -8.31 -9.53 36.99
N ALA A 45 -9.05 -8.69 37.67
CA ALA A 45 -8.55 -7.48 38.29
C ALA A 45 -7.38 -7.75 39.27
N LYS A 46 -7.55 -8.76 40.15
CA LYS A 46 -6.52 -9.16 41.13
C LYS A 46 -5.32 -9.81 40.41
N HIS A 47 -5.58 -10.71 39.48
CA HIS A 47 -4.53 -11.39 38.68
C HIS A 47 -3.72 -10.39 37.86
N ASN A 48 -4.41 -9.52 37.11
CA ASN A 48 -3.75 -8.53 36.22
C ASN A 48 -2.89 -7.54 37.02
N ARG A 49 -3.38 -7.08 38.18
CA ARG A 49 -2.61 -6.23 39.10
C ARG A 49 -1.31 -6.90 39.59
N LEU A 50 -1.40 -8.16 40.03
CA LEU A 50 -0.22 -8.93 40.50
C LEU A 50 0.76 -9.16 39.33
N THR A 51 0.25 -9.53 38.19
CA THR A 51 1.05 -9.77 36.98
C THR A 51 1.77 -8.50 36.52
N TYR A 52 1.08 -7.36 36.55
CA TYR A 52 1.68 -6.07 36.17
C TYR A 52 2.75 -5.61 37.21
N ASN A 53 2.49 -5.82 38.51
CA ASN A 53 3.49 -5.53 39.55
C ASN A 53 4.78 -6.34 39.34
N LYS A 54 4.64 -7.63 39.01
CA LYS A 54 5.80 -8.49 38.69
C LYS A 54 6.55 -8.02 37.45
N ALA A 55 5.84 -7.54 36.43
CA ALA A 55 6.48 -6.92 35.27
C ALA A 55 7.23 -5.64 35.63
N MET A 56 6.70 -4.85 36.55
CA MET A 56 7.36 -3.63 37.06
C MET A 56 8.64 -3.95 37.87
N GLU A 57 8.62 -5.01 38.68
CA GLU A 57 9.79 -5.51 39.42
C GLU A 57 10.90 -5.93 38.46
N ILE A 58 10.56 -6.75 37.46
CA ILE A 58 11.52 -7.17 36.42
C ILE A 58 12.05 -5.95 35.66
N ARG A 59 11.21 -4.98 35.31
CA ARG A 59 11.65 -3.74 34.67
C ARG A 59 12.62 -2.95 35.55
N ALA A 60 12.35 -2.83 36.86
CA ALA A 60 13.24 -2.15 37.80
C ALA A 60 14.59 -2.86 37.92
N GLU A 61 14.58 -4.17 37.98
CA GLU A 61 15.81 -4.99 37.96
C GLU A 61 16.62 -4.77 36.69
N ARG A 62 15.97 -4.73 35.53
CA ARG A 62 16.62 -4.45 34.23
C ARG A 62 17.15 -3.00 34.10
N ILE A 63 16.60 -2.07 34.86
CA ILE A 63 17.10 -0.67 34.92
C ILE A 63 18.38 -0.63 35.78
N LEU A 64 18.38 -1.36 36.89
CA LEU A 64 19.56 -1.43 37.82
C LEU A 64 20.69 -2.28 37.25
N THR A 65 20.33 -3.38 36.62
CA THR A 65 21.28 -4.30 35.98
C THR A 65 20.87 -4.45 34.51
N PRO A 66 21.21 -3.47 33.68
CA PRO A 66 20.86 -3.56 32.26
C PRO A 66 21.46 -4.85 31.73
N PRO A 67 20.66 -5.71 31.04
CA PRO A 67 21.27 -6.81 30.32
C PRO A 67 22.28 -6.20 29.39
N VAL A 68 23.54 -6.63 29.50
CA VAL A 68 24.53 -6.31 28.49
C VAL A 68 23.87 -6.73 27.20
N LEU A 69 23.55 -5.77 26.34
CA LEU A 69 23.12 -6.06 24.98
C LEU A 69 24.36 -6.63 24.30
N GLU A 70 24.77 -7.83 24.75
CA GLU A 70 25.83 -8.57 24.12
C GLU A 70 25.43 -8.68 22.65
N LYS A 71 26.25 -8.07 21.88
CA LYS A 71 26.26 -8.16 20.45
C LYS A 71 26.38 -9.64 20.09
N GLU A 72 25.29 -10.30 19.75
CA GLU A 72 25.33 -11.53 18.94
C GLU A 72 26.00 -11.25 17.57
N ASN A 73 26.86 -10.25 17.51
CA ASN A 73 27.42 -9.64 16.30
C ASN A 73 28.88 -10.07 16.03
N ALA A 74 29.51 -10.89 16.88
CA ALA A 74 30.91 -11.30 16.59
C ALA A 74 30.99 -12.12 15.27
N LYS A 75 29.98 -12.94 14.97
CA LYS A 75 29.92 -13.68 13.69
C LYS A 75 29.48 -12.86 12.50
N SER A 76 28.70 -11.76 12.71
CA SER A 76 28.22 -10.90 11.64
C SER A 76 29.21 -9.80 11.27
N GLU A 77 30.07 -9.36 12.21
CA GLU A 77 31.12 -8.37 11.90
C GLU A 77 32.22 -8.96 10.99
N GLU A 78 32.53 -10.24 11.10
CA GLU A 78 33.46 -10.91 10.16
C GLU A 78 32.86 -11.09 8.77
N GLN A 79 31.57 -11.41 8.65
CA GLN A 79 30.87 -11.55 7.38
C GLN A 79 30.57 -10.21 6.68
N GLY A 80 30.43 -9.11 7.44
CA GLY A 80 30.15 -7.77 6.87
C GLY A 80 31.40 -7.00 6.45
N ASN A 81 32.59 -7.40 6.87
CA ASN A 81 33.82 -6.61 6.69
C ASN A 81 34.27 -6.46 5.21
N GLY A 82 33.84 -7.33 4.33
CA GLY A 82 34.14 -7.26 2.89
C GLY A 82 32.92 -7.04 2.00
N LEU A 83 31.69 -6.99 2.58
CA LEU A 83 30.45 -6.89 1.80
C LEU A 83 30.25 -5.48 1.24
N THR A 84 30.10 -5.37 -0.06
CA THR A 84 29.88 -4.08 -0.72
C THR A 84 28.39 -3.76 -0.83
N TRP A 85 28.08 -2.49 -1.09
CA TRP A 85 26.69 -2.03 -1.21
C TRP A 85 25.95 -2.72 -2.34
N LEU A 86 26.59 -2.88 -3.51
CA LEU A 86 25.95 -3.55 -4.66
C LEU A 86 25.77 -5.04 -4.43
N GLN A 87 26.72 -5.71 -3.79
CA GLN A 87 26.57 -7.12 -3.38
C GLN A 87 25.39 -7.30 -2.42
N TRP A 88 25.28 -6.43 -1.41
CA TRP A 88 24.13 -6.46 -0.50
C TRP A 88 22.80 -6.19 -1.22
N CYS A 89 22.77 -5.30 -2.21
CA CYS A 89 21.58 -5.12 -3.03
C CYS A 89 21.19 -6.41 -3.78
N ASP A 90 22.18 -7.14 -4.29
CA ASP A 90 21.95 -8.41 -4.98
C ASP A 90 21.43 -9.48 -4.00
N ASP A 91 21.98 -9.59 -2.81
CA ASP A 91 21.52 -10.48 -1.73
C ASP A 91 20.10 -10.12 -1.27
N TYR A 92 19.80 -8.83 -1.11
CA TYR A 92 18.45 -8.35 -0.81
C TYR A 92 17.43 -8.70 -1.88
N ILE A 93 17.83 -8.66 -3.16
CA ILE A 93 16.98 -9.06 -4.28
C ILE A 93 16.75 -10.56 -4.22
N LYS A 94 17.80 -11.37 -4.02
CA LYS A 94 17.70 -12.83 -3.88
C LYS A 94 16.77 -13.20 -2.74
N TRP A 95 17.00 -12.66 -1.54
CA TRP A 95 16.09 -12.85 -0.41
C TRP A 95 14.64 -12.51 -0.74
N SER A 96 14.42 -11.45 -1.51
CA SER A 96 13.06 -11.05 -1.94
C SER A 96 12.40 -12.05 -2.88
N VAL A 97 13.19 -12.77 -3.70
CA VAL A 97 12.71 -13.88 -4.53
C VAL A 97 12.31 -15.04 -3.63
N ASP A 98 13.17 -15.41 -2.69
CA ASP A 98 12.96 -16.53 -1.77
C ASP A 98 11.72 -16.31 -0.88
N CYS A 99 11.44 -15.05 -0.52
CA CYS A 99 10.21 -14.65 0.18
C CYS A 99 8.94 -14.64 -0.70
N GLY A 100 9.01 -15.04 -1.96
CA GLY A 100 7.85 -15.12 -2.86
C GLY A 100 7.32 -13.78 -3.35
N ASN A 101 8.12 -12.71 -3.33
CA ASN A 101 7.70 -11.41 -3.86
C ASN A 101 7.38 -11.49 -5.35
N CYS A 102 6.35 -10.76 -5.79
CA CYS A 102 5.93 -10.79 -7.18
C CYS A 102 7.01 -10.22 -8.13
N LYS A 103 7.05 -10.70 -9.38
CA LYS A 103 8.02 -10.31 -10.43
C LYS A 103 8.15 -8.79 -10.58
N LYS A 104 7.04 -8.03 -10.42
CA LYS A 104 7.05 -6.56 -10.53
C LYS A 104 7.83 -5.90 -9.40
N MET A 105 7.69 -6.38 -8.16
CA MET A 105 8.45 -5.87 -7.01
C MET A 105 9.94 -6.19 -7.14
N ILE A 106 10.27 -7.41 -7.56
CA ILE A 106 11.66 -7.81 -7.82
C ILE A 106 12.25 -6.95 -8.94
N GLY A 107 11.51 -6.75 -10.04
CA GLY A 107 11.92 -5.88 -11.14
C GLY A 107 12.21 -4.45 -10.68
N HIS A 108 11.41 -3.90 -9.76
CA HIS A 108 11.66 -2.57 -9.19
C HIS A 108 12.96 -2.54 -8.38
N LYS A 109 13.22 -3.52 -7.52
CA LYS A 109 14.47 -3.62 -6.73
C LYS A 109 15.70 -3.71 -7.65
N ASN A 110 15.62 -4.48 -8.73
CA ASN A 110 16.66 -4.54 -9.75
C ASN A 110 16.93 -3.16 -10.40
N VAL A 111 15.89 -2.37 -10.67
CA VAL A 111 16.03 -1.02 -11.19
C VAL A 111 16.73 -0.11 -10.18
N VAL A 112 16.38 -0.19 -8.89
CA VAL A 112 17.03 0.57 -7.82
C VAL A 112 18.51 0.21 -7.74
N ARG A 113 18.85 -1.06 -7.70
CA ARG A 113 20.24 -1.55 -7.70
C ARG A 113 21.04 -1.00 -8.90
N LYS A 114 20.47 -1.03 -10.11
CA LYS A 114 21.08 -0.47 -11.33
C LYS A 114 21.33 1.04 -11.24
N ARG A 115 20.41 1.78 -10.63
CA ARG A 115 20.53 3.23 -10.42
C ARG A 115 21.64 3.55 -9.43
N ILE A 116 21.77 2.79 -8.34
CA ILE A 116 22.88 2.89 -7.37
C ILE A 116 24.22 2.66 -8.11
N ALA A 117 24.33 1.58 -8.88
CA ALA A 117 25.53 1.28 -9.65
C ALA A 117 25.87 2.39 -10.70
N THR A 118 24.85 3.02 -11.28
CA THR A 118 25.03 4.13 -12.21
C THR A 118 25.55 5.38 -11.49
N TYR A 119 25.05 5.66 -10.29
CA TYR A 119 25.54 6.74 -9.44
C TYR A 119 27.01 6.52 -9.06
N LEU A 120 27.35 5.35 -8.51
CA LEU A 120 28.71 5.02 -8.08
C LEU A 120 29.73 5.21 -9.22
N ARG A 121 29.42 4.71 -10.42
CA ARG A 121 30.25 4.95 -11.60
C ARG A 121 30.38 6.43 -11.98
N ARG A 122 29.33 7.24 -11.73
CA ARG A 122 29.37 8.67 -12.05
C ARG A 122 30.26 9.46 -11.09
N VAL A 123 30.41 9.01 -9.86
CA VAL A 123 31.30 9.60 -8.85
C VAL A 123 32.66 8.90 -8.78
N ASP A 124 32.99 8.14 -9.86
CA ASP A 124 34.25 7.40 -10.02
C ASP A 124 34.54 6.39 -8.91
N LYS A 125 33.49 5.76 -8.37
CA LYS A 125 33.56 4.68 -7.39
C LYS A 125 33.12 3.38 -8.05
N LYS A 126 33.94 2.32 -7.92
CA LYS A 126 33.55 0.97 -8.40
C LYS A 126 32.40 0.41 -7.57
N ASP A 127 32.60 0.35 -6.26
CA ASP A 127 31.64 0.00 -5.22
C ASP A 127 32.23 0.45 -3.88
N ILE A 128 31.42 0.53 -2.84
CA ILE A 128 31.83 0.90 -1.49
C ILE A 128 31.37 -0.15 -0.51
N LEU A 129 32.09 -0.31 0.60
CA LEU A 129 31.68 -1.23 1.66
C LEU A 129 30.34 -0.78 2.24
N LEU A 130 29.43 -1.73 2.46
CA LEU A 130 28.09 -1.44 2.97
C LEU A 130 28.11 -0.67 4.29
N LYS A 131 29.07 -0.97 5.17
CA LYS A 131 29.26 -0.30 6.46
C LYS A 131 29.75 1.16 6.33
N ASP A 132 30.37 1.50 5.21
CA ASP A 132 30.97 2.82 4.95
C ASP A 132 30.00 3.74 4.19
N VAL A 133 28.81 3.26 3.83
CA VAL A 133 27.77 4.10 3.22
C VAL A 133 27.26 5.11 4.24
N SER A 134 27.74 6.34 4.12
CA SER A 134 27.41 7.44 5.01
C SER A 134 26.11 8.16 4.60
N LYS A 135 25.66 9.09 5.47
CA LYS A 135 24.61 10.05 5.13
C LYS A 135 24.93 10.82 3.84
N ASP A 136 26.18 11.26 3.71
CA ASP A 136 26.62 12.08 2.57
C ASP A 136 26.57 11.30 1.25
N GLU A 137 26.89 10.00 1.27
CA GLU A 137 26.70 9.12 0.12
C GLU A 137 25.24 9.03 -0.30
N ILE A 138 24.32 8.92 0.65
CA ILE A 138 22.87 8.88 0.35
C ILE A 138 22.40 10.24 -0.15
N CYS A 139 22.84 11.36 0.43
CA CYS A 139 22.55 12.70 -0.07
C CYS A 139 23.03 12.88 -1.51
N GLY A 140 24.27 12.47 -1.82
CA GLY A 140 24.83 12.52 -3.16
C GLY A 140 24.04 11.66 -4.16
N LEU A 141 23.64 10.45 -3.76
CA LEU A 141 22.77 9.58 -4.57
C LEU A 141 21.42 10.24 -4.85
N PHE A 142 20.78 10.83 -3.82
CA PHE A 142 19.47 11.46 -3.98
C PHE A 142 19.53 12.73 -4.83
N ASP A 143 20.58 13.55 -4.65
CA ASP A 143 20.82 14.69 -5.53
C ASP A 143 21.01 14.24 -6.99
N TYR A 144 21.84 13.23 -7.21
CA TYR A 144 22.03 12.67 -8.54
C TYR A 144 20.72 12.20 -9.17
N MET A 145 19.88 11.47 -8.41
CA MET A 145 18.59 10.98 -8.90
C MET A 145 17.61 12.11 -9.21
N ARG A 146 17.62 13.19 -8.42
CA ARG A 146 16.74 14.36 -8.59
C ARG A 146 17.16 15.20 -9.78
N ASN A 147 18.44 15.51 -9.89
CA ASN A 147 18.92 16.56 -10.76
C ASN A 147 19.61 16.07 -12.03
N LYS A 148 20.35 14.96 -11.97
CA LYS A 148 21.26 14.51 -13.03
C LYS A 148 20.80 13.24 -13.75
N TYR A 149 20.13 12.32 -13.06
CA TYR A 149 19.67 11.07 -13.67
C TYR A 149 18.59 11.32 -14.73
N ARG A 150 18.72 10.64 -15.88
CA ARG A 150 17.72 10.68 -16.96
C ARG A 150 17.37 9.27 -17.43
N ASN A 151 16.07 8.97 -17.44
CA ASN A 151 15.57 7.70 -17.96
C ASN A 151 15.46 7.79 -19.49
N LYS A 152 16.30 7.04 -20.19
CA LYS A 152 16.35 7.05 -21.66
C LYS A 152 14.99 6.80 -22.32
N ARG A 153 14.12 5.98 -21.71
CA ARG A 153 12.79 5.66 -22.25
C ARG A 153 11.79 6.82 -22.14
N GLN A 154 12.05 7.80 -21.29
CA GLN A 154 11.14 8.92 -21.00
C GLN A 154 11.70 10.27 -21.50
N ILE A 155 12.80 10.27 -22.25
CA ILE A 155 13.42 11.51 -22.75
C ILE A 155 12.43 12.33 -23.57
N LYS A 156 11.66 11.66 -24.45
CA LYS A 156 10.70 12.33 -25.35
C LYS A 156 9.47 12.92 -24.63
N THR A 157 9.12 12.38 -23.43
CA THR A 157 7.89 12.78 -22.74
C THR A 157 8.12 13.86 -21.68
N ASN A 158 9.21 13.76 -20.92
CA ASN A 158 9.49 14.68 -19.81
C ASN A 158 11.00 14.97 -19.62
N GLY A 159 11.77 14.91 -20.70
CA GLY A 159 13.23 15.07 -20.65
C GLY A 159 13.94 13.95 -19.86
N GLY A 160 13.28 12.83 -19.64
CA GLY A 160 13.80 11.68 -18.92
C GLY A 160 13.86 11.85 -17.39
N ARG A 161 13.30 12.92 -16.82
CA ARG A 161 13.24 13.12 -15.36
C ARG A 161 12.31 12.09 -14.72
N LEU A 162 12.66 11.65 -13.52
CA LEU A 162 11.77 10.79 -12.73
C LEU A 162 10.66 11.63 -12.09
N SER A 163 9.46 11.07 -12.04
CA SER A 163 8.37 11.70 -11.28
C SER A 163 8.68 11.70 -9.79
N ALA A 164 8.10 12.65 -9.05
CA ALA A 164 8.24 12.74 -7.59
C ALA A 164 7.88 11.42 -6.88
N TYR A 165 6.82 10.74 -7.34
CA TYR A 165 6.44 9.41 -6.82
C TYR A 165 7.47 8.32 -7.12
N SER A 166 8.13 8.37 -8.29
CA SER A 166 9.20 7.42 -8.63
C SER A 166 10.45 7.65 -7.78
N LEU A 167 10.72 8.89 -7.42
CA LEU A 167 11.80 9.25 -6.51
C LEU A 167 11.48 8.81 -5.07
N LEU A 168 10.26 9.04 -4.59
CA LEU A 168 9.82 8.60 -3.27
C LEU A 168 9.87 7.08 -3.14
N LEU A 169 9.40 6.33 -4.15
CA LEU A 169 9.48 4.87 -4.17
C LEU A 169 10.94 4.37 -4.22
N PHE A 170 11.83 5.11 -4.88
CA PHE A 170 13.26 4.83 -4.89
C PHE A 170 13.83 4.98 -3.48
N GLU A 171 13.56 6.08 -2.77
CA GLU A 171 13.98 6.31 -1.38
C GLU A 171 13.48 5.20 -0.45
N GLU A 172 12.18 4.87 -0.50
CA GLU A 172 11.59 3.80 0.33
C GLU A 172 12.24 2.45 0.08
N THR A 173 12.66 2.18 -1.16
CA THR A 173 13.37 0.92 -1.47
C THR A 173 14.80 0.95 -0.94
N VAL A 174 15.53 2.05 -1.06
CA VAL A 174 16.89 2.20 -0.47
C VAL A 174 16.81 2.06 1.05
N LYS A 175 15.85 2.72 1.68
CA LYS A 175 15.58 2.62 3.12
C LYS A 175 15.28 1.17 3.56
N ALA A 176 14.49 0.42 2.78
CA ALA A 176 14.17 -0.97 3.07
C ALA A 176 15.41 -1.89 2.96
N ILE A 177 16.31 -1.64 2.00
CA ILE A 177 17.59 -2.35 1.85
C ILE A 177 18.45 -2.19 3.11
N PHE A 178 18.62 -0.94 3.61
CA PHE A 178 19.39 -0.69 4.82
C PHE A 178 18.69 -1.14 6.10
N ASN A 179 17.35 -1.08 6.18
CA ASN A 179 16.62 -1.63 7.31
C ASN A 179 16.82 -3.15 7.46
N LYS A 180 16.94 -3.87 6.34
CA LYS A 180 17.25 -5.30 6.39
C LYS A 180 18.72 -5.52 6.80
N ALA A 181 19.66 -4.76 6.23
CA ALA A 181 21.08 -4.82 6.63
C ALA A 181 21.26 -4.58 8.14
N MET A 182 20.54 -3.59 8.69
CA MET A 182 20.57 -3.29 10.12
C MET A 182 19.98 -4.44 10.96
N ARG A 183 18.91 -5.08 10.52
CA ARG A 183 18.32 -6.24 11.21
C ARG A 183 19.23 -7.47 11.19
N GLU A 184 20.07 -7.61 10.19
CA GLU A 184 21.07 -8.68 10.08
C GLU A 184 22.42 -8.33 10.74
N GLY A 185 22.52 -7.14 11.36
CA GLY A 185 23.73 -6.71 12.04
C GLY A 185 24.87 -6.27 11.13
N LEU A 186 24.63 -6.17 9.81
CA LEU A 186 25.65 -5.78 8.83
C LEU A 186 26.00 -4.29 8.89
N VAL A 187 25.10 -3.46 9.38
CA VAL A 187 25.29 -2.02 9.63
C VAL A 187 24.68 -1.62 10.96
N LYS A 188 25.30 -0.66 11.64
CA LYS A 188 24.83 -0.18 12.96
C LYS A 188 23.59 0.71 12.88
N PHE A 189 23.42 1.44 11.79
CA PHE A 189 22.30 2.35 11.57
C PHE A 189 21.95 2.42 10.07
N ASN A 190 20.74 2.88 9.79
CA ASN A 190 20.32 3.13 8.43
C ASN A 190 20.59 4.59 8.04
N PRO A 191 21.51 4.88 7.09
CA PRO A 191 21.91 6.25 6.75
C PRO A 191 20.74 7.08 6.18
N VAL A 192 19.71 6.45 5.61
CA VAL A 192 18.50 7.15 5.11
C VAL A 192 17.72 7.79 6.28
N HIS A 193 17.76 7.21 7.48
CA HIS A 193 17.08 7.79 8.65
C HIS A 193 17.72 9.08 9.13
N SER A 194 19.01 9.29 8.84
CA SER A 194 19.74 10.50 9.22
C SER A 194 19.45 11.71 8.33
N LEU A 195 18.69 11.50 7.25
CA LEU A 195 18.29 12.59 6.34
C LEU A 195 17.23 13.47 7.00
N ASN A 196 17.41 14.80 6.86
CA ASN A 196 16.39 15.76 7.23
C ASN A 196 15.28 15.85 6.18
N LYS A 197 14.22 16.62 6.47
CA LYS A 197 13.04 16.73 5.59
C LYS A 197 13.39 17.28 4.20
N LEU A 198 14.34 18.22 4.09
CA LEU A 198 14.71 18.84 2.81
C LEU A 198 15.57 17.91 1.93
N GLU A 199 16.33 17.01 2.55
CA GLU A 199 17.18 16.04 1.86
C GLU A 199 16.37 14.88 1.25
N ARG A 200 15.16 14.61 1.79
CA ARG A 200 14.27 13.54 1.33
C ARG A 200 13.49 13.92 0.08
N PHE A 201 12.95 12.92 -0.58
CA PHE A 201 12.00 13.15 -1.66
C PHE A 201 10.59 13.43 -1.11
N HIS A 202 9.93 14.37 -1.74
CA HIS A 202 8.53 14.70 -1.46
C HIS A 202 7.72 14.54 -2.73
N ALA A 203 6.53 13.99 -2.61
CA ALA A 203 5.56 13.98 -3.69
C ALA A 203 4.35 14.80 -3.23
N PRO A 204 3.76 15.62 -4.10
CA PRO A 204 2.53 16.32 -3.79
C PRO A 204 1.41 15.30 -3.53
N ASP A 205 0.41 15.72 -2.77
CA ASP A 205 -0.79 14.89 -2.60
C ASP A 205 -1.38 14.59 -3.97
N LYS A 206 -1.61 13.31 -4.23
CA LYS A 206 -2.14 12.87 -5.50
C LYS A 206 -3.63 13.14 -5.56
N HIS A 207 -4.04 14.09 -6.40
CA HIS A 207 -5.44 14.22 -6.76
C HIS A 207 -5.91 12.92 -7.42
N ARG A 208 -7.00 12.36 -6.94
CA ARG A 208 -7.58 11.13 -7.48
C ARG A 208 -8.78 11.51 -8.33
N GLU A 209 -8.59 11.49 -9.64
CA GLU A 209 -9.68 11.76 -10.57
C GLU A 209 -10.78 10.70 -10.42
N TYR A 210 -12.03 11.18 -10.44
CA TYR A 210 -13.24 10.37 -10.45
C TYR A 210 -14.28 11.04 -11.34
N LEU A 211 -15.26 10.28 -11.79
CA LEU A 211 -16.37 10.80 -12.58
C LEU A 211 -17.54 11.20 -11.68
N THR A 212 -18.17 12.35 -11.98
CA THR A 212 -19.47 12.70 -11.42
C THR A 212 -20.54 11.78 -12.03
N PRO A 213 -21.78 11.72 -11.47
CA PRO A 213 -22.86 10.96 -12.07
C PRO A 213 -23.13 11.35 -13.53
N GLU A 214 -23.12 12.64 -13.83
CA GLU A 214 -23.35 13.21 -15.18
C GLU A 214 -22.21 12.81 -16.14
N GLU A 215 -20.97 12.89 -15.69
CA GLU A 215 -19.80 12.48 -16.48
C GLU A 215 -19.83 10.97 -16.75
N LEU A 216 -20.19 10.14 -15.75
CA LEU A 216 -20.31 8.71 -15.92
C LEU A 216 -21.44 8.37 -16.90
N THR A 217 -22.57 9.04 -16.82
CA THR A 217 -23.68 8.89 -17.76
C THR A 217 -23.24 9.24 -19.19
N ARG A 218 -22.56 10.38 -19.38
CA ARG A 218 -22.02 10.74 -20.70
C ARG A 218 -21.00 9.71 -21.22
N PHE A 219 -20.12 9.22 -20.35
CA PHE A 219 -19.14 8.20 -20.72
C PHE A 219 -19.81 6.91 -21.19
N LEU A 220 -20.86 6.46 -20.51
CA LEU A 220 -21.61 5.25 -20.85
C LEU A 220 -22.51 5.42 -22.10
N ALA A 221 -22.94 6.64 -22.40
CA ALA A 221 -23.73 6.97 -23.58
C ALA A 221 -22.92 7.06 -24.89
N VAL A 222 -21.57 7.09 -24.81
CA VAL A 222 -20.71 7.14 -26.00
C VAL A 222 -20.95 5.91 -26.89
N LYS A 223 -21.16 6.13 -28.18
CA LYS A 223 -21.21 5.04 -29.16
C LYS A 223 -19.80 4.48 -29.37
N ALA A 224 -19.57 3.24 -28.95
CA ALA A 224 -18.32 2.54 -29.17
C ALA A 224 -18.10 2.23 -30.65
N GLU A 225 -16.85 2.36 -31.13
CA GLU A 225 -16.49 2.10 -32.53
C GLU A 225 -16.12 0.62 -32.78
N CYS A 226 -15.81 -0.14 -31.74
CA CYS A 226 -15.50 -1.55 -31.86
C CYS A 226 -15.87 -2.29 -30.58
N GLU A 227 -15.93 -3.62 -30.68
CA GLU A 227 -16.29 -4.51 -29.58
C GLU A 227 -15.36 -4.35 -28.35
N ASN A 228 -14.06 -4.23 -28.56
CA ASN A 228 -13.13 -3.99 -27.45
C ASN A 228 -13.40 -2.66 -26.71
N GLU A 229 -13.78 -1.62 -27.45
CA GLU A 229 -14.15 -0.32 -26.86
C GLU A 229 -15.44 -0.45 -26.05
N ARG A 230 -16.45 -1.16 -26.59
CA ARG A 230 -17.72 -1.43 -25.91
C ARG A 230 -17.49 -2.27 -24.64
N THR A 231 -16.69 -3.34 -24.74
CA THR A 231 -16.37 -4.20 -23.61
C THR A 231 -15.66 -3.42 -22.48
N VAL A 232 -14.71 -2.54 -22.83
CA VAL A 232 -14.02 -1.68 -21.86
C VAL A 232 -14.98 -0.67 -21.24
N GLN A 233 -15.91 -0.10 -22.01
CA GLN A 233 -16.92 0.85 -21.54
C GLN A 233 -17.82 0.21 -20.48
N LEU A 234 -18.40 -0.96 -20.79
CA LEU A 234 -19.28 -1.71 -19.87
C LEU A 234 -18.52 -2.12 -18.60
N ALA A 235 -17.30 -2.67 -18.75
CA ALA A 235 -16.48 -3.08 -17.63
C ALA A 235 -16.05 -1.90 -16.75
N PHE A 236 -15.77 -0.72 -17.34
CA PHE A 236 -15.49 0.50 -16.59
C PHE A 236 -16.72 0.95 -15.80
N GLY A 237 -17.89 0.95 -16.44
CA GLY A 237 -19.16 1.27 -15.79
C GLY A 237 -19.46 0.34 -14.61
N LEU A 238 -19.40 -0.98 -14.82
CA LEU A 238 -19.58 -1.95 -13.73
C LEU A 238 -18.53 -1.78 -12.61
N SER A 239 -17.28 -1.51 -12.97
CA SER A 239 -16.24 -1.21 -11.99
C SER A 239 -16.52 0.09 -11.22
N SER A 240 -17.23 1.06 -11.83
CA SER A 240 -17.66 2.31 -11.18
C SER A 240 -18.83 2.10 -10.20
N MET A 241 -19.51 0.96 -10.26
CA MET A 241 -20.58 0.57 -9.32
C MET A 241 -20.06 -0.41 -8.24
N THR A 242 -19.11 -1.28 -8.60
CA THR A 242 -18.68 -2.40 -7.78
C THR A 242 -17.28 -2.21 -7.16
N ALA A 243 -16.57 -1.18 -7.55
CA ALA A 243 -15.18 -0.94 -7.19
C ALA A 243 -14.19 -2.07 -7.55
N LEU A 244 -14.55 -3.02 -8.42
CA LEU A 244 -13.65 -4.08 -8.83
C LEU A 244 -12.42 -3.53 -9.55
N ARG A 245 -11.25 -4.09 -9.25
CA ARG A 245 -10.01 -3.72 -9.95
C ARG A 245 -9.99 -4.33 -11.35
N LEU A 246 -9.27 -3.70 -12.28
CA LEU A 246 -9.10 -4.23 -13.65
C LEU A 246 -8.71 -5.71 -13.66
N GLY A 247 -7.78 -6.11 -12.79
CA GLY A 247 -7.35 -7.51 -12.73
C GLY A 247 -8.43 -8.48 -12.22
N ASP A 248 -9.34 -8.03 -11.37
CA ASP A 248 -10.49 -8.82 -10.93
C ASP A 248 -11.53 -8.86 -12.05
N MET A 249 -11.81 -7.73 -12.69
CA MET A 249 -12.73 -7.63 -13.84
C MET A 249 -12.31 -8.49 -15.04
N GLN A 250 -11.01 -8.56 -15.34
CA GLN A 250 -10.46 -9.41 -16.41
C GLN A 250 -10.60 -10.92 -16.16
N HIS A 251 -10.97 -11.33 -14.94
CA HIS A 251 -11.10 -12.73 -14.57
C HIS A 251 -12.45 -13.03 -13.93
N LEU A 252 -13.37 -12.08 -13.94
CA LEU A 252 -14.75 -12.25 -13.48
C LEU A 252 -15.47 -13.26 -14.39
N ARG A 253 -16.03 -14.31 -13.79
CA ARG A 253 -16.76 -15.38 -14.46
C ARG A 253 -18.24 -15.31 -14.13
N TRP A 254 -19.05 -15.95 -14.95
CA TRP A 254 -20.49 -16.02 -14.67
C TRP A 254 -20.80 -16.79 -13.39
N CYS A 255 -20.01 -17.81 -13.01
CA CYS A 255 -20.15 -18.51 -11.73
C CYS A 255 -19.86 -17.65 -10.50
N ASP A 256 -19.18 -16.51 -10.66
CA ASP A 256 -18.92 -15.57 -9.60
C ASP A 256 -20.12 -14.66 -9.28
N ILE A 257 -21.13 -14.62 -10.17
CA ILE A 257 -22.37 -13.86 -9.99
C ILE A 257 -23.45 -14.83 -9.49
N LYS A 258 -23.83 -14.68 -8.23
CA LYS A 258 -24.75 -15.58 -7.52
C LYS A 258 -25.94 -14.81 -7.01
N MET A 259 -27.07 -15.49 -6.90
CA MET A 259 -28.24 -14.96 -6.17
C MET A 259 -27.97 -15.15 -4.68
N ILE A 260 -27.93 -14.09 -3.91
CA ILE A 260 -27.81 -14.08 -2.45
C ILE A 260 -28.97 -13.23 -1.94
N ASP A 261 -29.83 -13.84 -1.13
CA ASP A 261 -31.05 -13.21 -0.58
C ASP A 261 -31.91 -12.52 -1.66
N GLY A 262 -32.00 -13.13 -2.84
CA GLY A 262 -32.79 -12.60 -3.98
C GLY A 262 -32.08 -11.49 -4.75
N VAL A 263 -30.85 -11.13 -4.44
CA VAL A 263 -30.06 -10.07 -5.10
C VAL A 263 -28.90 -10.68 -5.87
N PRO A 264 -28.75 -10.37 -7.18
CA PRO A 264 -27.56 -10.75 -7.92
C PRO A 264 -26.32 -10.12 -7.28
N THR A 265 -25.34 -10.95 -6.93
CA THR A 265 -24.20 -10.54 -6.11
C THR A 265 -22.91 -11.13 -6.67
N ILE A 266 -21.88 -10.31 -6.86
CA ILE A 266 -20.53 -10.76 -7.19
C ILE A 266 -19.86 -11.27 -5.91
N SER A 267 -19.39 -12.53 -5.95
CA SER A 267 -18.69 -13.19 -4.82
C SER A 267 -17.36 -13.75 -5.31
N ILE A 268 -16.26 -13.05 -5.01
CA ILE A 268 -14.92 -13.39 -5.50
C ILE A 268 -13.86 -13.26 -4.39
N ILE A 269 -12.73 -13.92 -4.62
CA ILE A 269 -11.49 -13.62 -3.89
C ILE A 269 -10.66 -12.64 -4.72
N GLN A 270 -10.49 -11.42 -4.24
CA GLN A 270 -9.73 -10.37 -4.94
C GLN A 270 -8.29 -10.84 -5.22
N ARG A 271 -7.85 -10.75 -6.47
CA ARG A 271 -6.56 -11.26 -6.91
C ARG A 271 -5.35 -10.60 -6.25
N LYS A 272 -5.43 -9.28 -6.03
CA LYS A 272 -4.33 -8.48 -5.46
C LYS A 272 -4.23 -8.61 -3.94
N THR A 273 -5.35 -8.59 -3.23
CA THR A 273 -5.38 -8.54 -1.75
C THR A 273 -5.64 -9.89 -1.12
N LYS A 274 -6.07 -10.88 -1.91
CA LYS A 274 -6.47 -12.22 -1.46
C LYS A 274 -7.62 -12.19 -0.42
N ARG A 275 -8.42 -11.12 -0.44
CA ARG A 275 -9.57 -10.96 0.45
C ARG A 275 -10.86 -11.31 -0.29
N PRO A 276 -11.85 -11.88 0.41
CA PRO A 276 -13.17 -12.06 -0.16
C PRO A 276 -13.79 -10.68 -0.43
N ALA A 277 -14.59 -10.60 -1.49
CA ALA A 277 -15.43 -9.45 -1.81
C ALA A 277 -16.82 -9.98 -2.20
N ILE A 278 -17.83 -9.50 -1.50
CA ILE A 278 -19.26 -9.80 -1.74
C ILE A 278 -19.89 -8.45 -2.07
N ILE A 279 -20.34 -8.29 -3.32
CA ILE A 279 -20.77 -7.00 -3.85
C ILE A 279 -22.13 -7.17 -4.52
N PRO A 280 -23.23 -6.74 -3.87
CA PRO A 280 -24.56 -6.74 -4.49
C PRO A 280 -24.60 -5.85 -5.71
N LEU A 281 -25.33 -6.27 -6.75
CA LEU A 281 -25.51 -5.54 -7.98
C LEU A 281 -26.87 -4.85 -7.97
N ASN A 282 -26.89 -3.52 -8.01
CA ASN A 282 -28.09 -2.76 -8.26
C ASN A 282 -28.52 -2.87 -9.74
N GLU A 283 -29.70 -2.39 -10.09
CA GLU A 283 -30.25 -2.48 -11.46
C GLU A 283 -29.30 -1.88 -12.50
N MET A 284 -28.69 -0.75 -12.20
CA MET A 284 -27.73 -0.12 -13.11
C MET A 284 -26.49 -1.00 -13.33
N ALA A 285 -25.95 -1.60 -12.28
CA ALA A 285 -24.83 -2.54 -12.41
C ALA A 285 -25.20 -3.78 -13.21
N GLN A 286 -26.41 -4.30 -13.03
CA GLN A 286 -26.93 -5.44 -13.80
C GLN A 286 -27.08 -5.10 -15.29
N SER A 287 -27.54 -3.89 -15.64
CA SER A 287 -27.70 -3.45 -17.04
C SER A 287 -26.37 -3.30 -17.77
N LEU A 288 -25.25 -3.23 -17.04
CA LEU A 288 -23.89 -3.16 -17.59
C LEU A 288 -23.25 -4.53 -17.85
N LEU A 289 -23.91 -5.60 -17.42
CA LEU A 289 -23.46 -6.95 -17.76
C LEU A 289 -23.73 -7.21 -19.26
N PRO A 290 -22.76 -7.76 -20.00
CA PRO A 290 -22.98 -8.15 -21.37
C PRO A 290 -23.98 -9.32 -21.44
N PRO A 291 -24.64 -9.54 -22.57
CA PRO A 291 -25.46 -10.74 -22.77
C PRO A 291 -24.57 -11.98 -22.63
N ARG A 292 -25.10 -13.00 -21.96
CA ARG A 292 -24.42 -14.28 -21.83
C ARG A 292 -24.48 -15.02 -23.16
N THR A 293 -23.33 -15.40 -23.70
CA THR A 293 -23.21 -16.00 -25.04
C THR A 293 -23.17 -17.52 -25.01
N ASP A 294 -22.92 -18.11 -23.83
CA ASP A 294 -22.87 -19.57 -23.62
C ASP A 294 -23.42 -19.95 -22.24
N ASP A 295 -23.70 -21.22 -22.03
CA ASP A 295 -24.20 -21.75 -20.75
C ASP A 295 -23.07 -22.20 -19.81
N ASN A 296 -21.79 -22.02 -20.21
CA ASN A 296 -20.66 -22.38 -19.36
C ASN A 296 -20.50 -21.38 -18.21
N PRO A 297 -20.71 -21.79 -16.96
CA PRO A 297 -20.58 -20.88 -15.82
C PRO A 297 -19.14 -20.38 -15.59
N GLU A 298 -18.15 -21.06 -16.13
CA GLU A 298 -16.73 -20.69 -16.03
C GLU A 298 -16.28 -19.66 -17.10
N SER A 299 -17.16 -19.34 -18.05
CA SER A 299 -16.88 -18.32 -19.06
C SER A 299 -16.72 -16.94 -18.45
N LEU A 300 -15.84 -16.14 -19.04
CA LEU A 300 -15.59 -14.77 -18.59
C LEU A 300 -16.81 -13.89 -18.89
N VAL A 301 -17.17 -13.03 -17.93
CA VAL A 301 -18.22 -12.01 -18.13
C VAL A 301 -17.74 -10.97 -19.15
N PHE A 302 -16.45 -10.58 -19.11
CA PHE A 302 -15.87 -9.62 -20.04
C PHE A 302 -14.62 -10.17 -20.71
N HIS A 303 -14.60 -10.16 -22.04
CA HIS A 303 -13.41 -10.51 -22.83
C HIS A 303 -12.49 -9.30 -23.00
N LEU A 304 -11.98 -8.79 -21.88
CA LEU A 304 -11.09 -7.61 -21.86
C LEU A 304 -9.71 -7.91 -22.43
N VAL A 305 -9.16 -6.95 -23.15
CA VAL A 305 -7.77 -7.02 -23.63
C VAL A 305 -6.80 -7.20 -22.46
N LYS A 306 -5.84 -8.12 -22.62
CA LYS A 306 -4.95 -8.54 -21.50
C LYS A 306 -4.03 -7.42 -20.99
N LYS A 307 -3.53 -6.56 -21.89
CA LYS A 307 -2.60 -5.47 -21.52
C LYS A 307 -3.35 -4.27 -20.98
N SER A 308 -3.05 -3.85 -19.74
CA SER A 308 -3.67 -2.68 -19.09
C SER A 308 -3.47 -1.38 -19.88
N ASP A 309 -2.36 -1.24 -20.61
CA ASP A 309 -2.09 -0.07 -21.43
C ASP A 309 -3.08 0.06 -22.61
N ASN A 310 -3.50 -1.09 -23.16
CA ASN A 310 -4.51 -1.10 -24.21
C ASN A 310 -5.91 -0.76 -23.66
N VAL A 311 -6.25 -1.27 -22.46
CA VAL A 311 -7.48 -0.85 -21.76
C VAL A 311 -7.48 0.66 -21.54
N SER A 312 -6.37 1.22 -21.06
CA SER A 312 -6.22 2.66 -20.84
C SER A 312 -6.36 3.49 -22.11
N LYS A 313 -5.98 2.96 -23.28
CA LYS A 313 -6.22 3.64 -24.57
C LYS A 313 -7.71 3.75 -24.89
N TYR A 314 -8.49 2.69 -24.67
CA TYR A 314 -9.94 2.73 -24.89
C TYR A 314 -10.63 3.67 -23.91
N VAL A 315 -10.26 3.65 -22.63
CA VAL A 315 -10.78 4.61 -21.63
C VAL A 315 -10.51 6.05 -22.07
N ARG A 316 -9.31 6.35 -22.60
CA ARG A 316 -8.96 7.68 -23.09
C ARG A 316 -9.81 8.09 -24.29
N ARG A 317 -10.01 7.21 -25.28
CA ARG A 317 -10.88 7.48 -26.43
C ARG A 317 -12.34 7.76 -26.02
N LEU A 318 -12.86 6.92 -25.13
CA LEU A 318 -14.22 7.09 -24.62
C LEU A 318 -14.39 8.41 -23.86
N LYS A 319 -13.42 8.78 -23.00
CA LYS A 319 -13.48 10.05 -22.29
C LYS A 319 -13.46 11.26 -23.24
N GLU A 320 -12.61 11.21 -24.27
CA GLU A 320 -12.49 12.26 -25.29
C GLU A 320 -13.82 12.44 -26.03
N LYS A 321 -14.45 11.34 -26.47
CA LYS A 321 -15.77 11.35 -27.10
C LYS A 321 -16.89 11.85 -26.16
N ALA A 322 -16.78 11.59 -24.86
CA ALA A 322 -17.71 12.04 -23.82
C ALA A 322 -17.52 13.51 -23.42
N GLY A 323 -16.50 14.19 -23.94
CA GLY A 323 -16.17 15.58 -23.56
C GLY A 323 -15.72 15.69 -22.11
N ILE A 324 -14.97 14.70 -21.59
CA ILE A 324 -14.43 14.66 -20.22
C ILE A 324 -12.96 15.07 -20.26
N GLU A 325 -12.61 16.17 -19.61
CA GLU A 325 -11.22 16.70 -19.61
C GLU A 325 -10.31 16.03 -18.61
N LYS A 326 -10.87 15.40 -17.55
CA LYS A 326 -10.11 14.72 -16.48
C LYS A 326 -9.13 13.67 -17.01
N ASP A 327 -7.97 13.50 -16.36
CA ASP A 327 -7.03 12.44 -16.73
C ASP A 327 -7.50 11.07 -16.19
N LEU A 328 -8.25 10.36 -17.03
CA LEU A 328 -8.86 9.09 -16.66
C LEU A 328 -7.96 7.90 -17.00
N THR A 329 -7.78 7.06 -16.01
CA THR A 329 -7.27 5.68 -16.15
C THR A 329 -8.38 4.70 -15.75
N TYR A 330 -8.25 3.42 -16.08
CA TYR A 330 -9.24 2.43 -15.62
C TYR A 330 -9.44 2.43 -14.10
N HIS A 331 -8.40 2.76 -13.34
CA HIS A 331 -8.48 2.81 -11.87
C HIS A 331 -9.36 3.94 -11.34
N CYS A 332 -9.64 4.94 -12.15
CA CYS A 332 -10.57 6.02 -11.79
C CYS A 332 -12.00 5.53 -11.62
N SER A 333 -12.40 4.41 -12.27
CA SER A 333 -13.71 3.77 -12.03
C SER A 333 -13.90 3.44 -10.54
N ARG A 334 -12.90 2.88 -9.91
CA ARG A 334 -12.92 2.55 -8.50
C ARG A 334 -12.89 3.80 -7.59
N HIS A 335 -12.20 4.85 -8.00
CA HIS A 335 -12.26 6.14 -7.31
C HIS A 335 -13.67 6.76 -7.43
N THR A 336 -14.32 6.58 -8.58
CA THR A 336 -15.70 6.97 -8.81
C THR A 336 -16.65 6.29 -7.82
N THR A 337 -16.58 4.94 -7.69
CA THR A 337 -17.39 4.23 -6.69
C THR A 337 -17.21 4.82 -5.30
N ALA A 338 -15.94 4.99 -4.88
CA ALA A 338 -15.63 5.46 -3.53
C ALA A 338 -16.16 6.88 -3.28
N SER A 339 -15.94 7.80 -4.23
CA SER A 339 -16.37 9.18 -4.12
C SER A 339 -17.89 9.31 -4.15
N LEU A 340 -18.56 8.63 -5.07
CA LEU A 340 -20.02 8.66 -5.17
C LEU A 340 -20.69 8.03 -3.93
N ALA A 341 -20.18 6.89 -3.44
CA ALA A 341 -20.74 6.25 -2.24
C ALA A 341 -20.61 7.15 -1.00
N VAL A 342 -19.43 7.78 -0.81
CA VAL A 342 -19.22 8.72 0.30
C VAL A 342 -20.10 9.96 0.13
N SER A 343 -20.24 10.51 -1.07
CA SER A 343 -21.13 11.66 -1.35
C SER A 343 -22.60 11.30 -1.10
N ALA A 344 -23.02 10.08 -1.44
CA ALA A 344 -24.37 9.59 -1.17
C ALA A 344 -24.64 9.23 0.31
N GLY A 345 -23.70 9.39 1.23
CA GLY A 345 -23.91 9.14 2.64
C GLY A 345 -23.54 7.74 3.14
N ALA A 346 -22.95 6.91 2.30
CA ALA A 346 -22.53 5.58 2.74
C ALA A 346 -21.51 5.66 3.88
N ASP A 347 -21.65 4.75 4.83
CA ASP A 347 -20.67 4.59 5.90
C ASP A 347 -19.29 4.27 5.34
N ILE A 348 -18.26 4.94 5.86
CA ILE A 348 -16.89 4.81 5.35
C ILE A 348 -16.33 3.39 5.56
N SER A 349 -16.83 2.65 6.55
CA SER A 349 -16.46 1.25 6.78
C SER A 349 -17.04 0.34 5.70
N ALA A 350 -18.32 0.56 5.33
CA ALA A 350 -18.95 -0.15 4.22
C ALA A 350 -18.23 0.14 2.89
N VAL A 351 -17.87 1.40 2.63
CA VAL A 351 -17.08 1.78 1.45
C VAL A 351 -15.71 1.12 1.47
N LYS A 352 -15.02 1.08 2.62
CA LYS A 352 -13.75 0.38 2.80
C LYS A 352 -13.87 -1.11 2.46
N ASP A 353 -14.95 -1.76 2.86
CA ASP A 353 -15.16 -3.20 2.63
C ASP A 353 -15.46 -3.49 1.15
N ILE A 354 -16.30 -2.70 0.49
CA ILE A 354 -16.52 -2.76 -0.96
C ILE A 354 -15.20 -2.56 -1.72
N LEU A 355 -14.40 -1.59 -1.29
CA LEU A 355 -13.08 -1.36 -1.84
C LEU A 355 -12.08 -2.48 -1.49
N GLY A 356 -12.30 -3.30 -0.48
CA GLY A 356 -11.35 -4.30 0.02
C GLY A 356 -10.03 -3.64 0.45
N HIS A 357 -10.12 -2.50 1.17
CA HIS A 357 -8.97 -1.82 1.75
C HIS A 357 -8.56 -2.45 3.08
N GLY A 358 -7.27 -2.62 3.28
CA GLY A 358 -6.73 -3.16 4.54
C GLY A 358 -6.77 -2.17 5.70
N SER A 359 -6.82 -0.86 5.40
CA SER A 359 -6.85 0.22 6.37
C SER A 359 -7.93 1.23 5.98
N ILE A 360 -8.62 1.79 6.97
CA ILE A 360 -9.60 2.86 6.81
C ILE A 360 -8.95 4.13 6.23
N THR A 361 -7.71 4.42 6.61
CA THR A 361 -6.93 5.57 6.12
C THR A 361 -6.85 5.65 4.59
N SER A 362 -6.86 4.49 3.92
CA SER A 362 -6.90 4.44 2.44
C SER A 362 -8.25 4.90 1.87
N THR A 363 -9.31 4.88 2.66
CA THR A 363 -10.68 5.27 2.29
C THR A 363 -10.99 6.70 2.76
N GLU A 364 -10.41 7.17 3.87
CA GLU A 364 -10.57 8.53 4.41
C GLU A 364 -10.20 9.63 3.40
N VAL A 365 -9.35 9.31 2.44
CA VAL A 365 -9.00 10.25 1.34
C VAL A 365 -10.24 10.69 0.57
N TYR A 366 -11.26 9.84 0.45
CA TYR A 366 -12.52 10.19 -0.23
C TYR A 366 -13.45 11.01 0.66
N ALA A 367 -13.40 10.82 1.98
CA ALA A 367 -14.19 11.62 2.93
C ALA A 367 -13.77 13.11 2.94
N LYS A 368 -12.50 13.40 2.61
CA LYS A 368 -12.00 14.79 2.53
C LYS A 368 -12.56 15.57 1.34
N VAL A 369 -13.13 14.91 0.35
CA VAL A 369 -13.59 15.52 -0.91
C VAL A 369 -15.02 16.08 -0.80
N ALA A 370 -15.84 15.59 0.13
CA ALA A 370 -17.26 15.98 0.23
C ALA A 370 -17.44 17.25 1.10
N LEU A 371 -17.23 18.44 0.51
CA LEU A 371 -17.54 19.72 1.17
C LEU A 371 -19.03 19.79 1.57
N GLU A 372 -19.93 19.28 0.73
CA GLU A 372 -21.37 19.20 0.99
C GLU A 372 -21.69 18.52 2.32
N LYS A 373 -21.01 17.38 2.62
CA LYS A 373 -21.18 16.69 3.90
C LYS A 373 -20.67 17.45 5.11
N LYS A 374 -19.64 18.28 4.93
CA LYS A 374 -19.19 19.17 6.01
C LYS A 374 -20.21 20.24 6.28
N ILE A 375 -20.87 20.74 5.24
CA ILE A 375 -21.97 21.71 5.33
C ILE A 375 -23.17 21.03 6.02
N GLU A 376 -23.56 19.84 5.60
CA GLU A 376 -24.63 19.07 6.26
C GLU A 376 -24.34 18.81 7.73
N ALA A 377 -23.14 18.36 8.06
CA ALA A 377 -22.73 18.11 9.44
C ALA A 377 -22.76 19.38 10.30
N VAL A 378 -22.35 20.53 9.75
CA VAL A 378 -22.44 21.82 10.46
C VAL A 378 -23.89 22.25 10.61
N ASN A 379 -24.74 22.04 9.59
CA ASN A 379 -26.14 22.40 9.65
C ASN A 379 -26.96 21.57 10.66
N LEU A 380 -26.51 20.34 11.01
CA LEU A 380 -27.13 19.58 12.10
C LEU A 380 -27.08 20.31 13.46
N PHE A 381 -26.11 21.20 13.66
CA PHE A 381 -26.06 22.01 14.89
C PHE A 381 -27.11 23.10 14.94
N ASN A 382 -27.67 23.55 13.80
CA ASN A 382 -28.69 24.58 13.77
C ASN A 382 -30.00 24.16 14.48
N GLY A 383 -30.28 22.83 14.58
CA GLY A 383 -31.44 22.32 15.30
C GLY A 383 -31.17 21.90 16.76
N VAL A 384 -29.94 22.09 17.26
CA VAL A 384 -29.57 21.71 18.64
C VAL A 384 -29.74 22.90 19.61
N PHE A 385 -29.80 24.09 19.09
CA PHE A 385 -29.87 25.35 19.88
C PHE A 385 -31.21 26.10 19.74
N ASP A 386 -32.16 25.52 19.00
CA ASP A 386 -33.58 25.96 18.98
C ASP A 386 -34.38 25.11 19.98
#